data_17736330f0fa603b7c45dbd0cd766a60
#
_entry.id   17736330f0fa603b7c45dbd0cd766a60
#
_cell.length_a   1.000
_cell.length_b   1.000
_cell.length_c   1.000
_cell.angle_alpha   90.00
_cell.angle_beta   90.00
_cell.angle_gamma   90.00
#
_symmetry.space_group_name_H-M   'P 1'
#
loop_
_entity.id
_entity.type
_entity.pdbx_description
1 polymer ?
#
loop_
_entity_poly.entity_id
_entity_poly.type
_entity_poly.pdbx_seq_one_letter_code
_entity_poly.pdbx_strand_id
1 'polypeptide(L)'
;YQLLFMSETQNKLLKAAISLAAAGVVFFLPFASWGIQLSPIEIRVIAMFVMAALFWILEPIPIWTTSVMVITLSLLCVSNGSLSFLMPERYDKAAVSSILDDAIGKGINPEVVGKLKENVENRLNKKTKLDAEEVRMTLGFQLMDAYEKIDLNAQELSREGKTEEAAGQESIAAQLKTAAGRLYSKEITARIQGLQFVNTMQQKSTMATFADPIIMLFLGGFFLAAAATKYRLDMNLAKVLLKPFGTNPKCVLLGLVSASALFCMFFSNPA
;
A
#
# COMPACT_ATOMS: atom_id res chain seq x y z
N TYR A 1 9.73 -44.33 -0.07
CA TYR A 1 9.61 -45.04 -1.37
C TYR A 1 8.31 -44.73 -2.12
N GLN A 2 7.23 -44.28 -1.48
CA GLN A 2 5.96 -43.91 -2.13
C GLN A 2 5.97 -42.53 -2.82
N LEU A 3 6.92 -41.66 -2.51
CA LEU A 3 7.03 -40.32 -3.13
C LEU A 3 7.57 -40.33 -4.57
N LEU A 4 8.13 -41.44 -5.04
CA LEU A 4 8.73 -41.59 -6.37
C LEU A 4 7.72 -41.88 -7.50
N PHE A 5 6.44 -42.15 -7.17
CA PHE A 5 5.40 -42.48 -8.16
C PHE A 5 4.25 -41.44 -8.24
N MET A 6 4.40 -40.30 -7.64
CA MET A 6 3.38 -39.25 -7.83
C MET A 6 3.43 -38.69 -9.25
N SER A 7 2.26 -38.57 -9.89
CA SER A 7 2.17 -37.91 -11.19
C SER A 7 2.69 -36.46 -11.08
N GLU A 8 3.20 -35.92 -12.19
CA GLU A 8 3.74 -34.52 -12.22
C GLU A 8 2.72 -33.51 -11.66
N THR A 9 1.44 -33.74 -11.95
CA THR A 9 0.33 -32.92 -11.45
C THR A 9 0.17 -33.01 -9.93
N GLN A 10 0.30 -34.21 -9.36
CA GLN A 10 0.22 -34.41 -7.91
C GLN A 10 1.39 -33.76 -7.19
N ASN A 11 2.60 -33.80 -7.75
CA ASN A 11 3.77 -33.12 -7.22
C ASN A 11 3.58 -31.59 -7.22
N LYS A 12 3.03 -31.03 -8.29
CA LYS A 12 2.72 -29.58 -8.35
C LYS A 12 1.67 -29.18 -7.33
N LEU A 13 0.61 -29.97 -7.17
CA LEU A 13 -0.42 -29.74 -6.16
C LEU A 13 0.13 -29.82 -4.74
N LEU A 14 0.98 -30.81 -4.44
CA LEU A 14 1.62 -30.95 -3.14
C LEU A 14 2.49 -29.73 -2.81
N LYS A 15 3.31 -29.27 -3.76
CA LYS A 15 4.15 -28.08 -3.60
C LYS A 15 3.30 -26.81 -3.34
N ALA A 16 2.21 -26.64 -4.10
CA ALA A 16 1.27 -25.55 -3.89
C ALA A 16 0.61 -25.62 -2.50
N ALA A 17 0.17 -26.80 -2.08
CA ALA A 17 -0.44 -27.02 -0.76
C ALA A 17 0.54 -26.71 0.38
N ILE A 18 1.80 -27.13 0.28
CA ILE A 18 2.85 -26.83 1.26
C ILE A 18 3.06 -25.31 1.36
N SER A 19 3.15 -24.62 0.23
CA SER A 19 3.36 -23.16 0.19
C SER A 19 2.18 -22.40 0.82
N LEU A 20 0.95 -22.81 0.52
CA LEU A 20 -0.26 -22.23 1.11
C LEU A 20 -0.37 -22.54 2.60
N ALA A 21 -0.04 -23.76 3.03
CA ALA A 21 -0.02 -24.13 4.44
C ALA A 21 1.00 -23.31 5.22
N ALA A 22 2.21 -23.13 4.68
CA ALA A 22 3.24 -22.30 5.30
C ALA A 22 2.79 -20.84 5.45
N ALA A 23 2.17 -20.26 4.42
CA ALA A 23 1.59 -18.93 4.50
C ALA A 23 0.45 -18.84 5.54
N GLY A 24 -0.39 -19.87 5.61
CA GLY A 24 -1.44 -19.99 6.62
C GLY A 24 -0.88 -20.06 8.04
N VAL A 25 0.17 -20.85 8.25
CA VAL A 25 0.85 -20.90 9.55
C VAL A 25 1.36 -19.52 9.95
N VAL A 26 2.03 -18.81 9.04
CA VAL A 26 2.53 -17.45 9.30
C VAL A 26 1.39 -16.48 9.63
N PHE A 27 0.26 -16.58 8.94
CA PHE A 27 -0.90 -15.74 9.17
C PHE A 27 -1.50 -15.92 10.59
N PHE A 28 -1.46 -17.13 11.13
CA PHE A 28 -2.00 -17.44 12.47
C PHE A 28 -0.95 -17.42 13.59
N LEU A 29 0.30 -17.05 13.30
CA LEU A 29 1.33 -16.94 14.32
C LEU A 29 1.01 -15.83 15.33
N PRO A 30 1.15 -16.09 16.64
CA PRO A 30 0.90 -15.10 17.68
C PRO A 30 2.09 -14.14 17.86
N PHE A 31 2.33 -13.27 16.89
CA PHE A 31 3.44 -12.30 16.90
C PHE A 31 3.46 -11.43 18.16
N ALA A 32 2.28 -11.06 18.66
CA ALA A 32 2.14 -10.26 19.87
C ALA A 32 2.74 -10.93 21.10
N SER A 33 2.71 -12.27 21.20
CA SER A 33 3.32 -13.01 22.33
C SER A 33 4.85 -12.98 22.29
N TRP A 34 5.45 -12.68 21.15
CA TRP A 34 6.89 -12.51 20.96
C TRP A 34 7.36 -11.05 21.10
N GLY A 35 6.46 -10.15 21.52
CA GLY A 35 6.74 -8.74 21.67
C GLY A 35 6.77 -7.95 20.37
N ILE A 36 6.38 -8.58 19.23
CA ILE A 36 6.33 -7.94 17.91
C ILE A 36 4.90 -7.50 17.67
N GLN A 37 4.66 -6.20 17.75
CA GLN A 37 3.35 -5.61 17.46
C GLN A 37 3.22 -5.35 15.96
N LEU A 38 2.52 -6.23 15.25
CA LEU A 38 2.22 -6.12 13.83
C LEU A 38 0.75 -5.78 13.63
N SER A 39 0.49 -4.87 12.70
CA SER A 39 -0.87 -4.60 12.25
C SER A 39 -1.42 -5.78 11.43
N PRO A 40 -2.75 -5.96 11.33
CA PRO A 40 -3.35 -7.02 10.54
C PRO A 40 -2.91 -7.02 9.06
N ILE A 41 -2.59 -5.84 8.50
CA ILE A 41 -2.09 -5.72 7.12
C ILE A 41 -0.65 -6.21 7.01
N GLU A 42 0.21 -5.88 7.98
CA GLU A 42 1.61 -6.34 7.99
C GLU A 42 1.69 -7.87 8.05
N ILE A 43 0.86 -8.50 8.88
CA ILE A 43 0.77 -9.97 8.96
C ILE A 43 0.36 -10.56 7.60
N ARG A 44 -0.60 -9.96 6.90
CA ARG A 44 -1.01 -10.39 5.55
C ARG A 44 0.12 -10.25 4.53
N VAL A 45 0.86 -9.13 4.57
CA VAL A 45 2.00 -8.91 3.68
C VAL A 45 3.09 -9.94 3.91
N ILE A 46 3.42 -10.26 5.17
CA ILE A 46 4.42 -11.28 5.51
C ILE A 46 3.94 -12.67 5.03
N ALA A 47 2.69 -13.03 5.25
CA ALA A 47 2.13 -14.29 4.79
C ALA A 47 2.16 -14.41 3.25
N MET A 48 1.81 -13.34 2.54
CA MET A 48 1.91 -13.29 1.07
C MET A 48 3.35 -13.38 0.57
N PHE A 49 4.29 -12.74 1.27
CA PHE A 49 5.72 -12.83 0.94
C PHE A 49 6.24 -14.26 1.05
N VAL A 50 5.92 -14.95 2.17
CA VAL A 50 6.30 -16.36 2.36
C VAL A 50 5.69 -17.24 1.29
N MET A 51 4.41 -17.05 0.95
CA MET A 51 3.76 -17.76 -0.14
C MET A 51 4.48 -17.53 -1.47
N ALA A 52 4.75 -16.28 -1.83
CA ALA A 52 5.40 -15.92 -3.09
C ALA A 52 6.80 -16.52 -3.20
N ALA A 53 7.59 -16.44 -2.13
CA ALA A 53 8.94 -17.01 -2.08
C ALA A 53 8.91 -18.53 -2.27
N LEU A 54 7.99 -19.24 -1.61
CA LEU A 54 7.86 -20.68 -1.77
C LEU A 54 7.35 -21.07 -3.15
N PHE A 55 6.44 -20.29 -3.75
CA PHE A 55 6.00 -20.50 -5.13
C PHE A 55 7.13 -20.31 -6.13
N TRP A 56 8.05 -19.38 -5.88
CA TRP A 56 9.23 -19.20 -6.73
C TRP A 56 10.27 -20.31 -6.58
N ILE A 57 10.48 -20.79 -5.34
CA ILE A 57 11.47 -21.85 -5.07
C ILE A 57 10.96 -23.22 -5.52
N LEU A 58 9.70 -23.54 -5.27
CA LEU A 58 9.11 -24.84 -5.55
C LEU A 58 8.54 -24.97 -6.96
N GLU A 59 8.27 -23.83 -7.61
CA GLU A 59 7.71 -23.73 -8.98
C GLU A 59 6.47 -24.62 -9.22
N PRO A 60 5.43 -24.59 -8.35
CA PRO A 60 4.21 -25.34 -8.58
C PRO A 60 3.43 -24.84 -9.80
N ILE A 61 3.56 -23.55 -10.09
CA ILE A 61 2.99 -22.85 -11.25
C ILE A 61 4.07 -22.01 -11.93
N PRO A 62 3.89 -21.61 -13.20
CA PRO A 62 4.84 -20.73 -13.89
C PRO A 62 5.10 -19.43 -13.12
N ILE A 63 6.33 -18.95 -13.12
CA ILE A 63 6.78 -17.75 -12.36
C ILE A 63 5.92 -16.51 -12.66
N TRP A 64 5.55 -16.30 -13.93
CA TRP A 64 4.71 -15.16 -14.31
C TRP A 64 3.30 -15.23 -13.70
N THR A 65 2.74 -16.45 -13.55
CA THR A 65 1.43 -16.67 -12.90
C THR A 65 1.52 -16.33 -11.40
N THR A 66 2.61 -16.72 -10.75
CA THR A 66 2.87 -16.35 -9.34
C THR A 66 2.91 -14.83 -9.18
N SER A 67 3.59 -14.11 -10.08
CA SER A 67 3.66 -12.65 -10.03
C SER A 67 2.28 -12.00 -10.17
N VAL A 68 1.47 -12.44 -11.13
CA VAL A 68 0.08 -11.95 -11.31
C VAL A 68 -0.77 -12.25 -10.07
N MET A 69 -0.63 -13.45 -9.50
CA MET A 69 -1.35 -13.85 -8.28
C MET A 69 -0.98 -12.97 -7.10
N VAL A 70 0.30 -12.70 -6.87
CA VAL A 70 0.75 -11.82 -5.76
C VAL A 70 0.20 -10.41 -5.92
N ILE A 71 0.23 -9.86 -7.13
CA ILE A 71 -0.33 -8.53 -7.41
C ILE A 71 -1.83 -8.50 -7.13
N THR A 72 -2.56 -9.51 -7.63
CA THR A 72 -4.00 -9.62 -7.40
C THR A 72 -4.33 -9.72 -5.92
N LEU A 73 -3.61 -10.55 -5.16
CA LEU A 73 -3.79 -10.68 -3.73
C LEU A 73 -3.43 -9.38 -2.98
N SER A 74 -2.38 -8.67 -3.40
CA SER A 74 -2.02 -7.38 -2.83
C SER A 74 -3.14 -6.35 -3.02
N LEU A 75 -3.75 -6.31 -4.19
CA LEU A 75 -4.89 -5.43 -4.47
C LEU A 75 -6.14 -5.82 -3.67
N LEU A 76 -6.40 -7.10 -3.49
CA LEU A 76 -7.59 -7.60 -2.79
C LEU A 76 -7.47 -7.55 -1.26
N CYS A 77 -6.26 -7.73 -0.70
CA CYS A 77 -6.07 -7.93 0.73
C CYS A 77 -5.36 -6.77 1.45
N VAL A 78 -4.63 -5.92 0.73
CA VAL A 78 -3.73 -4.91 1.31
C VAL A 78 -4.05 -3.49 0.84
N SER A 79 -4.62 -3.32 -0.36
CA SER A 79 -4.85 -1.99 -0.93
C SER A 79 -6.09 -1.32 -0.32
N ASN A 80 -6.15 0.01 -0.45
CA ASN A 80 -7.32 0.79 -0.04
C ASN A 80 -8.58 0.53 -0.89
N GLY A 81 -8.44 -0.14 -2.03
CA GLY A 81 -9.56 -0.60 -2.89
C GLY A 81 -9.91 -2.07 -2.67
N SER A 82 -9.45 -2.70 -1.58
CA SER A 82 -9.74 -4.10 -1.28
C SER A 82 -11.23 -4.34 -0.96
N LEU A 83 -11.64 -5.60 -0.98
CA LEU A 83 -12.98 -6.00 -0.60
C LEU A 83 -13.28 -5.56 0.83
N SER A 84 -14.42 -4.88 1.06
CA SER A 84 -14.76 -4.22 2.32
C SER A 84 -14.72 -5.15 3.55
N PHE A 85 -15.05 -6.45 3.37
CA PHE A 85 -15.01 -7.44 4.45
C PHE A 85 -13.59 -7.90 4.80
N LEU A 86 -12.59 -7.67 3.93
CA LEU A 86 -11.18 -7.98 4.17
C LEU A 86 -10.40 -6.78 4.72
N MET A 87 -10.97 -5.57 4.60
CA MET A 87 -10.32 -4.38 5.14
C MET A 87 -10.46 -4.32 6.65
N PRO A 88 -9.38 -4.28 7.41
CA PRO A 88 -9.45 -3.87 8.79
C PRO A 88 -9.85 -2.40 8.85
N GLU A 89 -10.55 -2.00 9.90
CA GLU A 89 -10.77 -0.57 10.17
C GLU A 89 -9.40 0.12 10.26
N ARG A 90 -9.23 1.20 9.50
CA ARG A 90 -7.96 1.91 9.39
C ARG A 90 -7.63 2.72 10.66
N TYR A 91 -8.64 3.00 11.46
CA TYR A 91 -8.59 3.71 12.74
C TYR A 91 -9.87 3.43 13.51
N ASP A 92 -9.84 3.66 14.81
CA ASP A 92 -11.04 3.57 15.65
C ASP A 92 -11.97 4.77 15.37
N LYS A 93 -13.00 4.53 14.57
CA LYS A 93 -14.01 5.52 14.21
C LYS A 93 -14.77 6.08 15.41
N ALA A 94 -15.06 5.21 16.41
CA ALA A 94 -15.74 5.62 17.60
C ALA A 94 -14.87 6.58 18.44
N ALA A 95 -13.57 6.29 18.56
CA ALA A 95 -12.64 7.16 19.24
C ALA A 95 -12.50 8.53 18.54
N VAL A 96 -12.35 8.57 17.22
CA VAL A 96 -12.29 9.84 16.46
C VAL A 96 -13.58 10.62 16.59
N SER A 97 -14.76 9.94 16.51
CA SER A 97 -16.04 10.58 16.71
C SER A 97 -16.17 11.19 18.11
N SER A 98 -15.74 10.48 19.15
CA SER A 98 -15.80 10.98 20.53
C SER A 98 -14.84 12.16 20.76
N ILE A 99 -13.66 12.16 20.12
CA ILE A 99 -12.73 13.29 20.14
C ILE A 99 -13.37 14.53 19.53
N LEU A 100 -14.08 14.36 18.41
CA LEU A 100 -14.79 15.45 17.76
C LEU A 100 -15.93 15.99 18.64
N ASP A 101 -16.72 15.08 19.25
CA ASP A 101 -17.80 15.49 20.17
C ASP A 101 -17.28 16.28 21.38
N ASP A 102 -16.16 15.87 21.95
CA ASP A 102 -15.54 16.57 23.08
C ASP A 102 -14.96 17.93 22.66
N ALA A 103 -14.40 18.03 21.44
CA ALA A 103 -13.92 19.32 20.90
C ALA A 103 -15.08 20.29 20.65
N ILE A 104 -16.18 19.82 20.08
CA ILE A 104 -17.37 20.64 19.78
C ILE A 104 -18.09 21.04 21.07
N GLY A 105 -18.23 20.11 22.02
CA GLY A 105 -19.02 20.32 23.23
C GLY A 105 -20.54 20.22 22.97
N LYS A 106 -21.33 20.61 23.98
CA LYS A 106 -22.80 20.59 23.90
C LYS A 106 -23.32 21.90 23.31
N GLY A 107 -24.33 21.82 22.44
CA GLY A 107 -25.07 23.01 21.97
C GLY A 107 -25.16 23.19 20.47
N ILE A 108 -24.44 22.41 19.67
CA ILE A 108 -24.56 22.43 18.20
C ILE A 108 -25.64 21.43 17.74
N ASN A 109 -26.37 21.81 16.70
CA ASN A 109 -27.41 20.95 16.09
C ASN A 109 -26.83 19.59 15.71
N PRO A 110 -27.46 18.46 16.13
CA PRO A 110 -27.01 17.11 15.82
C PRO A 110 -26.83 16.83 14.32
N GLU A 111 -27.61 17.49 13.46
CA GLU A 111 -27.50 17.34 12.01
C GLU A 111 -26.17 17.91 11.48
N VAL A 112 -25.74 19.07 11.98
CA VAL A 112 -24.46 19.69 11.63
C VAL A 112 -23.29 18.80 12.07
N VAL A 113 -23.36 18.27 13.29
CA VAL A 113 -22.37 17.35 13.84
C VAL A 113 -22.30 16.05 13.04
N GLY A 114 -23.46 15.51 12.63
CA GLY A 114 -23.54 14.31 11.81
C GLY A 114 -22.85 14.48 10.45
N LYS A 115 -23.18 15.57 9.73
CA LYS A 115 -22.52 15.91 8.44
C LYS A 115 -21.01 16.11 8.60
N LEU A 116 -20.59 16.72 9.71
CA LEU A 116 -19.20 16.95 10.00
C LEU A 116 -18.43 15.63 10.24
N LYS A 117 -19.01 14.71 10.99
CA LYS A 117 -18.47 13.35 11.21
C LYS A 117 -18.34 12.58 9.90
N GLU A 118 -19.37 12.59 9.07
CA GLU A 118 -19.35 11.95 7.75
C GLU A 118 -18.25 12.54 6.85
N ASN A 119 -18.11 13.86 6.83
CA ASN A 119 -17.06 14.52 6.05
C ASN A 119 -15.64 14.18 6.55
N VAL A 120 -15.45 14.10 7.88
CA VAL A 120 -14.19 13.66 8.48
C VAL A 120 -13.88 12.23 8.06
N GLU A 121 -14.83 11.31 8.18
CA GLU A 121 -14.66 9.91 7.79
C GLU A 121 -14.32 9.79 6.31
N ASN A 122 -15.06 10.46 5.44
CA ASN A 122 -14.84 10.46 3.99
C ASN A 122 -13.45 10.99 3.61
N ARG A 123 -12.94 11.99 4.32
CA ARG A 123 -11.59 12.51 4.09
C ARG A 123 -10.50 11.57 4.61
N LEU A 124 -10.64 11.04 5.82
CA LEU A 124 -9.67 10.11 6.39
C LEU A 124 -9.57 8.83 5.55
N ASN A 125 -10.69 8.31 5.05
CA ASN A 125 -10.70 7.12 4.20
C ASN A 125 -9.99 7.32 2.86
N LYS A 126 -9.92 8.55 2.34
CA LYS A 126 -9.18 8.87 1.10
C LYS A 126 -7.68 9.00 1.30
N LYS A 127 -7.20 9.15 2.53
CA LYS A 127 -5.77 9.30 2.80
C LYS A 127 -5.04 7.96 2.70
N THR A 128 -3.85 7.97 2.13
CA THR A 128 -3.03 6.76 1.98
C THR A 128 -2.38 6.38 3.29
N LYS A 129 -1.83 7.38 3.95
CA LYS A 129 -1.14 7.25 5.22
C LYS A 129 -1.91 8.03 6.28
N LEU A 130 -2.22 7.37 7.38
CA LEU A 130 -2.91 7.96 8.51
C LEU A 130 -1.96 7.99 9.70
N ASP A 131 -1.87 9.16 10.33
CA ASP A 131 -1.19 9.36 11.59
C ASP A 131 -1.97 10.37 12.45
N ALA A 132 -1.51 10.59 13.67
CA ALA A 132 -2.15 11.49 14.62
C ALA A 132 -2.25 12.94 14.08
N GLU A 133 -1.21 13.40 13.38
CA GLU A 133 -1.17 14.73 12.81
C GLU A 133 -2.19 14.90 11.67
N GLU A 134 -2.30 13.88 10.80
CA GLU A 134 -3.25 13.87 9.70
C GLU A 134 -4.71 13.88 10.20
N VAL A 135 -5.00 13.15 11.29
CA VAL A 135 -6.32 13.21 11.94
C VAL A 135 -6.58 14.61 12.49
N ARG A 136 -5.64 15.17 13.23
CA ARG A 136 -5.78 16.52 13.79
C ARG A 136 -6.03 17.58 12.73
N MET A 137 -5.22 17.54 11.65
CA MET A 137 -5.37 18.46 10.52
C MET A 137 -6.72 18.28 9.82
N THR A 138 -7.19 17.05 9.64
CA THR A 138 -8.47 16.78 9.02
C THR A 138 -9.63 17.29 9.88
N LEU A 139 -9.59 17.03 11.19
CA LEU A 139 -10.59 17.54 12.13
C LEU A 139 -10.62 19.09 12.13
N GLY A 140 -9.44 19.71 12.22
CA GLY A 140 -9.31 21.16 12.20
C GLY A 140 -9.84 21.80 10.91
N PHE A 141 -9.47 21.22 9.77
CA PHE A 141 -9.95 21.67 8.47
C PHE A 141 -11.47 21.56 8.34
N GLN A 142 -12.07 20.44 8.77
CA GLN A 142 -13.52 20.26 8.68
C GLN A 142 -14.29 21.21 9.61
N LEU A 143 -13.76 21.48 10.81
CA LEU A 143 -14.35 22.45 11.73
C LEU A 143 -14.29 23.87 11.17
N MET A 144 -13.17 24.25 10.54
CA MET A 144 -13.02 25.58 9.94
C MET A 144 -13.85 25.73 8.65
N ASP A 145 -13.95 24.70 7.80
CA ASP A 145 -14.82 24.71 6.62
C ASP A 145 -16.31 24.83 7.00
N ALA A 146 -16.72 24.12 8.07
CA ALA A 146 -18.07 24.25 8.60
C ALA A 146 -18.31 25.65 9.20
N TYR A 147 -17.33 26.20 9.94
CA TYR A 147 -17.40 27.57 10.45
C TYR A 147 -17.61 28.57 9.33
N GLU A 148 -16.78 28.54 8.28
CA GLU A 148 -16.85 29.50 7.17
C GLU A 148 -18.22 29.46 6.47
N LYS A 149 -18.76 28.26 6.20
CA LYS A 149 -20.07 28.09 5.58
C LYS A 149 -21.21 28.63 6.42
N ILE A 150 -21.17 28.40 7.74
CA ILE A 150 -22.23 28.88 8.66
C ILE A 150 -22.11 30.40 8.86
N ASP A 151 -20.89 30.94 8.94
CA ASP A 151 -20.67 32.36 9.06
C ASP A 151 -21.15 33.13 7.82
N LEU A 152 -20.86 32.62 6.62
CA LEU A 152 -21.37 33.20 5.37
C LEU A 152 -22.89 33.19 5.32
N ASN A 153 -23.53 32.07 5.72
CA ASN A 153 -24.98 31.97 5.78
C ASN A 153 -25.59 32.95 6.82
N ALA A 154 -24.94 33.15 7.96
CA ALA A 154 -25.34 34.14 8.96
C ALA A 154 -25.30 35.57 8.39
N GLN A 155 -24.25 35.91 7.64
CA GLN A 155 -24.12 37.22 7.00
C GLN A 155 -25.21 37.45 5.93
N GLU A 156 -25.56 36.42 5.15
CA GLU A 156 -26.66 36.49 4.17
C GLU A 156 -28.01 36.70 4.84
N LEU A 157 -28.32 35.92 5.90
CA LEU A 157 -29.55 36.07 6.69
C LEU A 157 -29.65 37.45 7.32
N SER A 158 -28.55 37.99 7.80
CA SER A 158 -28.51 39.36 8.34
C SER A 158 -28.84 40.43 7.27
N ARG A 159 -28.36 40.22 6.02
CA ARG A 159 -28.68 41.11 4.89
C ARG A 159 -30.16 41.02 4.47
N GLU A 160 -30.77 39.84 4.63
CA GLU A 160 -32.20 39.62 4.38
C GLU A 160 -33.11 40.16 5.51
N GLY A 161 -32.54 40.67 6.59
CA GLY A 161 -33.32 41.19 7.74
C GLY A 161 -33.80 40.12 8.73
N LYS A 162 -33.33 38.89 8.63
CA LYS A 162 -33.64 37.74 9.51
C LYS A 162 -32.66 37.71 10.70
N THR A 163 -32.69 38.73 11.52
CA THR A 163 -31.72 38.97 12.59
C THR A 163 -31.66 37.86 13.65
N GLU A 164 -32.77 37.24 13.99
CA GLU A 164 -32.84 36.19 15.02
C GLU A 164 -32.23 34.88 14.52
N GLU A 165 -32.50 34.51 13.27
CA GLU A 165 -31.86 33.36 12.62
C GLU A 165 -30.36 33.57 12.41
N ALA A 166 -29.97 34.75 12.00
CA ALA A 166 -28.55 35.15 11.85
C ALA A 166 -27.79 35.02 13.18
N ALA A 167 -28.33 35.55 14.29
CA ALA A 167 -27.70 35.43 15.60
C ALA A 167 -27.55 33.96 16.06
N GLY A 168 -28.50 33.09 15.73
CA GLY A 168 -28.40 31.66 15.99
C GLY A 168 -27.24 31.01 15.22
N GLN A 169 -27.05 31.36 13.94
CA GLN A 169 -25.97 30.87 13.11
C GLN A 169 -24.60 31.41 13.55
N GLU A 170 -24.49 32.68 13.92
CA GLU A 170 -23.26 33.27 14.48
C GLU A 170 -22.82 32.56 15.76
N SER A 171 -23.77 32.20 16.64
CA SER A 171 -23.47 31.44 17.86
C SER A 171 -22.86 30.05 17.53
N ILE A 172 -23.43 29.34 16.55
CA ILE A 172 -22.90 28.05 16.09
C ILE A 172 -21.51 28.22 15.47
N ALA A 173 -21.31 29.23 14.64
CA ALA A 173 -20.01 29.56 14.05
C ALA A 173 -18.94 29.81 15.12
N ALA A 174 -19.26 30.61 16.13
CA ALA A 174 -18.35 30.88 17.25
C ALA A 174 -17.97 29.60 18.03
N GLN A 175 -18.92 28.69 18.22
CA GLN A 175 -18.65 27.39 18.86
C GLN A 175 -17.74 26.52 18.02
N LEU A 176 -17.91 26.43 16.69
CA LEU A 176 -17.04 25.68 15.79
C LEU A 176 -15.60 26.22 15.76
N LYS A 177 -15.45 27.54 15.74
CA LYS A 177 -14.15 28.20 15.84
C LYS A 177 -13.44 27.87 17.16
N THR A 178 -14.17 27.88 18.26
CA THR A 178 -13.65 27.49 19.57
C THR A 178 -13.28 26.01 19.61
N ALA A 179 -14.11 25.12 18.99
CA ALA A 179 -13.82 23.71 18.86
C ALA A 179 -12.52 23.41 18.09
N ALA A 180 -12.26 24.15 17.01
CA ALA A 180 -11.01 24.05 16.26
C ALA A 180 -9.79 24.41 17.14
N GLY A 181 -9.90 25.39 18.00
CA GLY A 181 -8.86 25.73 18.98
C GLY A 181 -8.65 24.65 20.05
N ARG A 182 -9.74 24.01 20.51
CA ARG A 182 -9.66 22.90 21.51
C ARG A 182 -8.93 21.67 21.02
N LEU A 183 -8.85 21.43 19.70
CA LEU A 183 -8.06 20.32 19.14
C LEU A 183 -6.58 20.36 19.52
N TYR A 184 -6.05 21.55 19.89
CA TYR A 184 -4.68 21.75 20.34
C TYR A 184 -4.53 21.68 21.86
N SER A 185 -5.58 21.39 22.61
CA SER A 185 -5.50 21.16 24.06
C SER A 185 -4.65 19.93 24.35
N LYS A 186 -3.98 19.89 25.50
CA LYS A 186 -3.14 18.76 25.92
C LYS A 186 -3.92 17.47 25.99
N GLU A 187 -5.16 17.52 26.47
CA GLU A 187 -6.04 16.35 26.63
C GLU A 187 -6.41 15.73 25.29
N ILE A 188 -6.94 16.53 24.34
CA ILE A 188 -7.32 16.04 23.02
C ILE A 188 -6.10 15.60 22.21
N THR A 189 -5.00 16.33 22.32
CA THR A 189 -3.74 15.96 21.67
C THR A 189 -3.24 14.59 22.16
N ALA A 190 -3.28 14.30 23.45
CA ALA A 190 -2.89 13.01 23.99
C ALA A 190 -3.79 11.86 23.49
N ARG A 191 -5.09 12.10 23.38
CA ARG A 191 -6.05 11.12 22.84
C ARG A 191 -5.82 10.84 21.34
N ILE A 192 -5.54 11.86 20.54
CA ILE A 192 -5.22 11.72 19.12
C ILE A 192 -3.91 10.93 18.96
N GLN A 193 -2.90 11.21 19.77
CA GLN A 193 -1.62 10.48 19.75
C GLN A 193 -1.76 9.02 20.17
N GLY A 194 -2.75 8.69 21.01
CA GLY A 194 -3.06 7.32 21.43
C GLY A 194 -3.86 6.51 20.43
N LEU A 195 -4.32 7.11 19.31
CA LEU A 195 -5.07 6.38 18.29
C LEU A 195 -4.18 5.35 17.57
N GLN A 196 -4.74 4.18 17.36
CA GLN A 196 -4.12 3.13 16.53
C GLN A 196 -4.48 3.34 15.07
N PHE A 197 -3.49 3.29 14.20
CA PHE A 197 -3.68 3.46 12.76
C PHE A 197 -3.19 2.24 11.99
N VAL A 198 -3.95 1.89 10.96
CA VAL A 198 -3.58 0.86 10.00
C VAL A 198 -3.39 1.49 8.63
N ASN A 199 -2.15 1.56 8.17
CA ASN A 199 -1.82 2.14 6.88
C ASN A 199 -2.00 1.12 5.75
N THR A 200 -2.82 1.47 4.76
CA THR A 200 -3.09 0.65 3.57
C THR A 200 -2.26 1.12 2.38
N MET A 201 -2.00 0.21 1.44
CA MET A 201 -1.35 0.56 0.19
C MET A 201 -2.34 1.23 -0.76
N GLN A 202 -1.94 2.30 -1.46
CA GLN A 202 -2.79 2.87 -2.51
C GLN A 202 -2.83 1.96 -3.73
N GLN A 203 -4.03 1.67 -4.24
CA GLN A 203 -4.23 0.91 -5.46
C GLN A 203 -3.50 1.54 -6.66
N LYS A 204 -3.58 2.88 -6.79
CA LYS A 204 -2.86 3.63 -7.82
C LYS A 204 -1.35 3.44 -7.74
N SER A 205 -0.78 3.44 -6.54
CA SER A 205 0.64 3.22 -6.29
C SER A 205 1.09 1.81 -6.68
N THR A 206 0.26 0.80 -6.36
CA THR A 206 0.51 -0.60 -6.76
C THR A 206 0.51 -0.75 -8.28
N MET A 207 -0.43 -0.10 -8.98
CA MET A 207 -0.48 -0.13 -10.45
C MET A 207 0.68 0.65 -11.08
N ALA A 208 1.10 1.76 -10.47
CA ALA A 208 2.22 2.57 -10.95
C ALA A 208 3.55 1.80 -10.94
N THR A 209 3.70 0.79 -10.07
CA THR A 209 4.89 -0.07 -10.02
C THR A 209 5.13 -0.81 -11.34
N PHE A 210 4.09 -1.10 -12.13
CA PHE A 210 4.27 -1.70 -13.46
C PHE A 210 4.91 -0.77 -14.48
N ALA A 211 4.78 0.53 -14.29
CA ALA A 211 5.38 1.56 -15.13
C ALA A 211 6.67 2.13 -14.54
N ASP A 212 7.26 1.45 -13.55
CA ASP A 212 8.54 1.83 -12.98
C ASP A 212 9.62 1.84 -14.07
N PRO A 213 10.47 2.88 -14.15
CA PRO A 213 11.52 2.98 -15.16
C PRO A 213 12.45 1.76 -15.21
N ILE A 214 12.74 1.14 -14.07
CA ILE A 214 13.58 -0.06 -13.97
C ILE A 214 12.89 -1.26 -14.64
N ILE A 215 11.59 -1.46 -14.38
CA ILE A 215 10.80 -2.52 -15.00
C ILE A 215 10.72 -2.32 -16.51
N MET A 216 10.52 -1.08 -16.96
CA MET A 216 10.50 -0.74 -18.39
C MET A 216 11.84 -0.97 -19.06
N LEU A 217 12.96 -0.70 -18.36
CA LEU A 217 14.31 -0.99 -18.83
C LEU A 217 14.49 -2.51 -19.03
N PHE A 218 14.12 -3.33 -18.05
CA PHE A 218 14.17 -4.78 -18.18
C PHE A 218 13.28 -5.30 -19.30
N LEU A 219 12.06 -4.77 -19.43
CA LEU A 219 11.15 -5.13 -20.52
C LEU A 219 11.79 -4.84 -21.89
N GLY A 220 12.40 -3.67 -22.06
CA GLY A 220 13.17 -3.31 -23.25
C GLY A 220 14.33 -4.29 -23.51
N GLY A 221 15.07 -4.65 -22.46
CA GLY A 221 16.14 -5.65 -22.53
C GLY A 221 15.66 -7.02 -22.98
N PHE A 222 14.49 -7.48 -22.50
CA PHE A 222 13.90 -8.75 -22.92
C PHE A 222 13.46 -8.73 -24.40
N PHE A 223 12.93 -7.62 -24.90
CA PHE A 223 12.63 -7.48 -26.32
C PHE A 223 13.89 -7.52 -27.19
N LEU A 224 14.97 -6.86 -26.75
CA LEU A 224 16.26 -6.93 -27.44
C LEU A 224 16.85 -8.36 -27.40
N ALA A 225 16.80 -9.04 -26.27
CA ALA A 225 17.25 -10.41 -26.15
C ALA A 225 16.44 -11.37 -27.03
N ALA A 226 15.13 -11.24 -27.07
CA ALA A 226 14.27 -12.02 -27.94
C ALA A 226 14.57 -11.79 -29.43
N ALA A 227 14.82 -10.52 -29.83
CA ALA A 227 15.24 -10.19 -31.18
C ALA A 227 16.62 -10.77 -31.49
N ALA A 228 17.59 -10.65 -30.58
CA ALA A 228 18.93 -11.21 -30.75
C ALA A 228 18.90 -12.73 -30.95
N THR A 229 18.11 -13.44 -30.16
CA THR A 229 17.93 -14.89 -30.29
C THR A 229 17.26 -15.27 -31.63
N LYS A 230 16.21 -14.53 -32.03
CA LYS A 230 15.50 -14.76 -33.30
C LYS A 230 16.42 -14.64 -34.53
N TYR A 231 17.32 -13.66 -34.51
CA TYR A 231 18.26 -13.40 -35.61
C TYR A 231 19.61 -14.06 -35.41
N ARG A 232 19.77 -14.96 -34.39
CA ARG A 232 21.02 -15.66 -34.04
C ARG A 232 22.21 -14.72 -33.84
N LEU A 233 21.96 -13.50 -33.37
CA LEU A 233 22.95 -12.49 -33.12
C LEU A 233 23.90 -12.94 -32.00
N ASP A 234 23.37 -13.62 -30.98
CA ASP A 234 24.07 -14.28 -29.89
C ASP A 234 25.16 -15.25 -30.40
N MET A 235 24.80 -16.15 -31.32
CA MET A 235 25.73 -17.11 -31.92
C MET A 235 26.81 -16.43 -32.78
N ASN A 236 26.41 -15.42 -33.53
CA ASN A 236 27.36 -14.70 -34.39
C ASN A 236 28.31 -13.85 -33.56
N LEU A 237 27.82 -13.20 -32.51
CA LEU A 237 28.65 -12.42 -31.58
C LEU A 237 29.63 -13.34 -30.83
N ALA A 238 29.18 -14.47 -30.32
CA ALA A 238 30.04 -15.47 -29.68
C ALA A 238 31.13 -15.94 -30.60
N LYS A 239 30.84 -16.24 -31.88
CA LYS A 239 31.86 -16.63 -32.87
C LYS A 239 32.91 -15.54 -33.10
N VAL A 240 32.48 -14.29 -33.22
CA VAL A 240 33.37 -13.15 -33.43
C VAL A 240 34.26 -12.92 -32.21
N LEU A 241 33.68 -12.96 -31.00
CA LEU A 241 34.42 -12.74 -29.74
C LEU A 241 35.39 -13.87 -29.41
N LEU A 242 35.05 -15.14 -29.74
CA LEU A 242 35.91 -16.27 -29.43
C LEU A 242 36.95 -16.55 -30.53
N LYS A 243 36.79 -16.01 -31.74
CA LYS A 243 37.71 -16.22 -32.87
C LYS A 243 39.18 -15.92 -32.53
N PRO A 244 39.56 -14.86 -31.82
CA PRO A 244 40.98 -14.57 -31.49
C PRO A 244 41.60 -15.55 -30.50
N PHE A 245 40.78 -16.30 -29.72
CA PHE A 245 41.29 -17.25 -28.70
C PHE A 245 41.58 -18.65 -29.22
N GLY A 246 41.25 -18.92 -30.50
CA GLY A 246 41.53 -20.22 -31.15
C GLY A 246 40.64 -21.35 -30.65
N THR A 247 41.10 -22.61 -30.86
CA THR A 247 40.34 -23.83 -30.54
C THR A 247 40.79 -24.54 -29.25
N ASN A 248 41.81 -24.03 -28.58
CA ASN A 248 42.29 -24.63 -27.35
C ASN A 248 41.31 -24.39 -26.20
N PRO A 249 40.83 -25.43 -25.48
CA PRO A 249 39.80 -25.29 -24.44
C PRO A 249 40.17 -24.26 -23.35
N LYS A 250 41.41 -24.17 -22.96
CA LYS A 250 41.90 -23.21 -21.95
C LYS A 250 41.81 -21.77 -22.45
N CYS A 251 42.14 -21.52 -23.71
CA CYS A 251 42.05 -20.20 -24.33
C CYS A 251 40.61 -19.77 -24.57
N VAL A 252 39.74 -20.71 -24.96
CA VAL A 252 38.28 -20.45 -25.10
C VAL A 252 37.64 -20.09 -23.77
N LEU A 253 38.01 -20.78 -22.68
CA LEU A 253 37.57 -20.45 -21.34
C LEU A 253 38.02 -19.04 -20.91
N LEU A 254 39.26 -18.72 -21.15
CA LEU A 254 39.82 -17.39 -20.87
C LEU A 254 39.16 -16.30 -21.71
N GLY A 255 38.85 -16.58 -22.97
CA GLY A 255 38.08 -15.70 -23.85
C GLY A 255 36.67 -15.45 -23.34
N LEU A 256 35.98 -16.49 -22.87
CA LEU A 256 34.63 -16.37 -22.31
C LEU A 256 34.63 -15.52 -21.04
N VAL A 257 35.55 -15.77 -20.11
CA VAL A 257 35.68 -15.01 -18.87
C VAL A 257 36.02 -13.55 -19.14
N SER A 258 36.98 -13.30 -20.07
CA SER A 258 37.39 -11.93 -20.46
C SER A 258 36.23 -11.16 -21.12
N ALA A 259 35.50 -11.80 -22.02
CA ALA A 259 34.33 -11.20 -22.67
C ALA A 259 33.24 -10.86 -21.65
N SER A 260 32.92 -11.80 -20.74
CA SER A 260 31.95 -11.57 -19.68
C SER A 260 32.36 -10.42 -18.75
N ALA A 261 33.62 -10.37 -18.33
CA ALA A 261 34.15 -9.30 -17.49
C ALA A 261 34.07 -7.93 -18.19
N LEU A 262 34.38 -7.89 -19.48
CA LEU A 262 34.33 -6.67 -20.28
C LEU A 262 32.88 -6.19 -20.42
N PHE A 263 31.93 -7.09 -20.68
CA PHE A 263 30.49 -6.73 -20.72
C PHE A 263 29.99 -6.27 -19.36
N CYS A 264 30.39 -6.91 -18.26
CA CYS A 264 30.01 -6.46 -16.91
C CYS A 264 30.54 -5.06 -16.55
N MET A 265 31.65 -4.61 -17.16
CA MET A 265 32.14 -3.24 -16.96
C MET A 265 31.26 -2.18 -17.64
N PHE A 266 30.66 -2.53 -18.78
CA PHE A 266 29.83 -1.58 -19.56
C PHE A 266 28.34 -1.65 -19.21
N PHE A 267 27.85 -2.79 -18.75
CA PHE A 267 26.50 -2.93 -18.26
C PHE A 267 26.51 -2.73 -16.75
N SER A 268 25.94 -1.61 -16.28
CA SER A 268 25.73 -1.42 -14.84
C SER A 268 24.89 -2.58 -14.31
N ASN A 269 25.47 -3.35 -13.40
CA ASN A 269 24.71 -4.35 -12.66
C ASN A 269 23.62 -3.62 -11.88
N PRO A 270 22.32 -3.80 -12.17
CA PRO A 270 21.29 -3.35 -11.26
C PRO A 270 21.38 -4.24 -10.02
N ALA A 271 22.00 -3.72 -8.97
CA ALA A 271 22.02 -4.37 -7.66
C ALA A 271 20.66 -4.21 -6.99
#